data_ffff74df5c0c4d5b3fda6ab547df6e53
#
_entry.id   ffff74df5c0c4d5b3fda6ab547df6e53
#
_cell.length_a   1.000
_cell.length_b   1.000
_cell.length_c   1.000
_cell.angle_alpha   90.00
_cell.angle_beta   90.00
_cell.angle_gamma   90.00
#
_symmetry.space_group_name_H-M   'P 1'
#
loop_
_entity.id
_entity.type
_entity.pdbx_description
1 polymer ?
#
loop_
_entity_poly.entity_id
_entity_poly.type
_entity_poly.pdbx_seq_one_letter_code
_entity_poly.pdbx_strand_id
1 'polypeptide(L)'
;MSSMNYDSYMKKLMAESGVKSTLEILTMKSLFIEMFFDEQKLSSGTAFLAANDTTSHCALITNRHNVTGRNQETDECLSRLGAIPNNIVIHFHKEGSIGEWHKVNLPLYRENGEPYWIEDPLLGKKADVIALNLNWGSDVNKLPYYMKTTLDRDNLYVGPSDTVSVIGFPFGISSSGKFPVWATGFMAQELLLITKENPVFLIDCRARQGQSGSPVVAYRSGGFRKIDGDKITSVLSAASKWEFLGIYSGRINNESDLGRVWHASVIERILNAAEKDFQDRMTKSKENN
;
A
#
# COMPACT_ATOMS: atom_id res chain seq x y z
N MET A 1 -24.51 -6.00 -9.58
CA MET A 1 -24.80 -5.18 -8.39
C MET A 1 -23.96 -3.92 -8.52
N SER A 2 -24.59 -2.74 -8.54
CA SER A 2 -23.90 -1.47 -8.82
C SER A 2 -22.91 -1.18 -7.71
N SER A 3 -21.64 -1.00 -8.05
CA SER A 3 -20.66 -0.41 -7.15
C SER A 3 -21.19 0.94 -6.70
N MET A 4 -21.49 1.06 -5.42
CA MET A 4 -21.87 2.35 -4.84
C MET A 4 -20.67 3.29 -5.10
N ASN A 5 -20.91 4.36 -5.87
CA ASN A 5 -19.88 5.37 -6.13
C ASN A 5 -19.40 5.92 -4.79
N TYR A 6 -18.08 6.11 -4.62
CA TYR A 6 -17.44 6.69 -3.44
C TYR A 6 -18.19 7.94 -2.93
N ASP A 7 -18.59 8.86 -3.82
CA ASP A 7 -19.34 10.06 -3.44
C ASP A 7 -20.70 9.74 -2.82
N SER A 8 -21.39 8.70 -3.29
CA SER A 8 -22.65 8.23 -2.73
C SER A 8 -22.47 7.60 -1.35
N TYR A 9 -21.40 6.83 -1.19
CA TYR A 9 -21.02 6.22 0.08
C TYR A 9 -20.67 7.27 1.14
N MET A 10 -19.84 8.26 0.78
CA MET A 10 -19.45 9.35 1.67
C MET A 10 -20.64 10.24 2.04
N LYS A 11 -21.56 10.55 1.09
CA LYS A 11 -22.79 11.30 1.37
C LYS A 11 -23.69 10.58 2.38
N LYS A 12 -23.87 9.27 2.22
CA LYS A 12 -24.64 8.45 3.15
C LYS A 12 -24.02 8.49 4.56
N LEU A 13 -22.72 8.34 4.64
CA LEU A 13 -21.98 8.38 5.89
C LEU A 13 -22.08 9.71 6.62
N MET A 14 -21.94 10.82 5.89
CA MET A 14 -22.08 12.17 6.45
C MET A 14 -23.49 12.40 6.99
N ALA A 15 -24.51 11.88 6.31
CA ALA A 15 -25.91 11.96 6.76
C ALA A 15 -26.17 11.16 8.04
N GLU A 16 -25.56 9.98 8.18
CA GLU A 16 -25.75 9.07 9.33
C GLU A 16 -24.94 9.50 10.57
N SER A 17 -23.74 10.06 10.38
CA SER A 17 -22.84 10.39 11.50
C SER A 17 -23.06 11.79 12.11
N GLY A 18 -23.78 12.68 11.43
CA GLY A 18 -23.90 14.08 11.84
C GLY A 18 -22.58 14.86 11.80
N VAL A 19 -21.48 14.23 11.29
CA VAL A 19 -20.14 14.82 11.23
C VAL A 19 -20.05 15.75 10.02
N LYS A 20 -19.70 17.00 10.26
CA LYS A 20 -19.49 18.02 9.22
C LYS A 20 -18.17 17.90 8.46
N SER A 21 -17.32 16.91 8.80
CA SER A 21 -16.02 16.67 8.17
C SER A 21 -16.02 15.38 7.37
N THR A 22 -15.43 15.43 6.20
CA THR A 22 -15.21 14.25 5.35
C THR A 22 -13.96 13.50 5.81
N LEU A 23 -14.04 12.17 5.84
CA LEU A 23 -12.85 11.34 5.96
C LEU A 23 -12.13 11.30 4.61
N GLU A 24 -10.83 11.61 4.60
CA GLU A 24 -10.03 11.53 3.38
C GLU A 24 -9.97 10.08 2.87
N ILE A 25 -10.22 9.88 1.58
CA ILE A 25 -10.25 8.54 0.99
C ILE A 25 -8.93 7.80 1.18
N LEU A 26 -7.82 8.52 1.12
CA LEU A 26 -6.49 7.94 1.30
C LEU A 26 -6.31 7.32 2.69
N THR A 27 -7.03 7.83 3.71
CA THR A 27 -7.08 7.22 5.05
C THR A 27 -7.71 5.82 5.02
N MET A 28 -8.66 5.58 4.11
CA MET A 28 -9.32 4.29 3.95
C MET A 28 -8.52 3.27 3.12
N LYS A 29 -7.51 3.73 2.37
CA LYS A 29 -6.73 2.86 1.48
C LYS A 29 -5.63 2.07 2.20
N SER A 30 -5.22 2.46 3.41
CA SER A 30 -4.21 1.73 4.19
C SER A 30 -4.86 0.71 5.11
N LEU A 31 -4.30 -0.49 5.12
CA LEU A 31 -4.79 -1.64 5.88
C LEU A 31 -3.79 -2.02 6.96
N PHE A 32 -4.29 -2.24 8.18
CA PHE A 32 -3.48 -2.78 9.27
C PHE A 32 -3.25 -4.27 9.08
N ILE A 33 -2.00 -4.70 9.18
CA ILE A 33 -1.62 -6.10 9.10
C ILE A 33 -0.83 -6.53 10.34
N GLU A 34 -0.98 -7.80 10.69
CA GLU A 34 -0.25 -8.44 11.79
C GLU A 34 0.35 -9.75 11.29
N MET A 35 1.62 -9.97 11.56
CA MET A 35 2.33 -11.18 11.19
C MET A 35 2.42 -12.11 12.37
N PHE A 36 2.12 -13.39 12.15
CA PHE A 36 2.07 -14.42 13.18
C PHE A 36 2.94 -15.62 12.80
N PHE A 37 3.49 -16.27 13.80
CA PHE A 37 3.94 -17.66 13.74
C PHE A 37 2.94 -18.47 14.57
N ASP A 38 2.15 -19.29 13.91
CA ASP A 38 0.98 -19.95 14.48
C ASP A 38 0.04 -18.92 15.18
N GLU A 39 -0.14 -19.03 16.49
CA GLU A 39 -0.94 -18.09 17.27
C GLU A 39 -0.13 -16.93 17.88
N GLN A 40 1.21 -16.98 17.75
CA GLN A 40 2.09 -15.97 18.34
C GLN A 40 2.25 -14.77 17.39
N LYS A 41 1.81 -13.61 17.81
CA LYS A 41 2.06 -12.36 17.10
C LYS A 41 3.54 -12.01 17.18
N LEU A 42 4.16 -11.81 16.00
CA LEU A 42 5.57 -11.43 15.86
C LEU A 42 5.73 -9.93 15.65
N SER A 43 4.89 -9.35 14.79
CA SER A 43 5.01 -7.94 14.42
C SER A 43 3.70 -7.40 13.84
N SER A 44 3.67 -6.11 13.56
CA SER A 44 2.62 -5.45 12.79
C SER A 44 3.23 -4.57 11.70
N GLY A 45 2.45 -4.31 10.68
CA GLY A 45 2.85 -3.50 9.53
C GLY A 45 1.64 -2.87 8.85
N THR A 46 1.89 -2.36 7.68
CA THR A 46 0.89 -1.76 6.81
C THR A 46 0.82 -2.51 5.48
N ALA A 47 -0.35 -2.57 4.89
CA ALA A 47 -0.58 -3.00 3.53
C ALA A 47 -1.59 -2.07 2.86
N PHE A 48 -1.77 -2.20 1.57
CA PHE A 48 -2.82 -1.54 0.82
C PHE A 48 -3.22 -2.39 -0.39
N LEU A 49 -4.34 -2.08 -0.99
CA LEU A 49 -4.78 -2.72 -2.23
C LEU A 49 -4.27 -1.94 -3.42
N ALA A 50 -3.89 -2.65 -4.49
CA ALA A 50 -3.55 -2.03 -5.76
C ALA A 50 -4.08 -2.83 -6.95
N ALA A 51 -4.37 -2.13 -8.04
CA ALA A 51 -4.78 -2.69 -9.32
C ALA A 51 -4.24 -1.82 -10.47
N ASN A 52 -4.16 -2.35 -11.68
CA ASN A 52 -3.76 -1.55 -12.83
C ASN A 52 -4.86 -0.54 -13.21
N ASP A 53 -6.10 -0.98 -13.25
CA ASP A 53 -7.30 -0.18 -13.52
C ASP A 53 -8.53 -0.77 -12.82
N THR A 54 -9.70 -0.22 -13.06
CA THR A 54 -10.95 -0.61 -12.39
C THR A 54 -11.48 -2.00 -12.80
N THR A 55 -10.93 -2.59 -13.84
CA THR A 55 -11.31 -3.91 -14.37
C THR A 55 -10.28 -4.99 -14.12
N SER A 56 -9.03 -4.59 -13.81
CA SER A 56 -7.91 -5.49 -13.54
C SER A 56 -8.03 -6.17 -12.18
N HIS A 57 -7.33 -7.29 -12.03
CA HIS A 57 -7.22 -7.99 -10.75
C HIS A 57 -6.63 -7.08 -9.68
N CYS A 58 -7.23 -7.12 -8.49
CA CYS A 58 -6.79 -6.36 -7.33
C CYS A 58 -5.99 -7.26 -6.39
N ALA A 59 -4.77 -6.86 -6.06
CA ALA A 59 -3.89 -7.58 -5.13
C ALA A 59 -3.60 -6.75 -3.87
N LEU A 60 -3.27 -7.44 -2.78
CA LEU A 60 -2.74 -6.82 -1.57
C LEU A 60 -1.23 -6.59 -1.76
N ILE A 61 -0.77 -5.38 -1.48
CA ILE A 61 0.63 -4.98 -1.56
C ILE A 61 1.16 -4.70 -0.15
N THR A 62 2.33 -5.25 0.15
CA THR A 62 3.09 -4.94 1.37
C THR A 62 4.59 -5.12 1.14
N ASN A 63 5.42 -4.87 2.16
CA ASN A 63 6.83 -5.17 2.05
C ASN A 63 7.13 -6.67 2.16
N ARG A 64 8.19 -7.09 1.47
CA ARG A 64 8.69 -8.46 1.51
C ARG A 64 9.13 -8.85 2.93
N HIS A 65 9.84 -7.97 3.64
CA HIS A 65 10.30 -8.24 5.00
C HIS A 65 9.15 -8.46 6.00
N ASN A 66 7.95 -7.92 5.76
CA ASN A 66 6.78 -8.19 6.60
C ASN A 66 6.38 -9.67 6.54
N VAL A 67 6.37 -10.27 5.36
CA VAL A 67 5.95 -11.68 5.18
C VAL A 67 7.09 -12.68 5.39
N THR A 68 8.35 -12.29 5.15
CA THR A 68 9.50 -13.17 5.40
C THR A 68 10.01 -13.11 6.82
N GLY A 69 9.69 -12.06 7.59
CA GLY A 69 10.24 -11.83 8.91
C GLY A 69 11.76 -11.61 8.93
N ARG A 70 12.35 -11.24 7.78
CA ARG A 70 13.78 -11.06 7.61
C ARG A 70 14.13 -9.63 7.20
N ASN A 71 15.26 -9.16 7.71
CA ASN A 71 15.83 -7.89 7.27
C ASN A 71 16.13 -7.96 5.76
N GLN A 72 15.69 -6.96 5.02
CA GLN A 72 15.81 -6.95 3.56
C GLN A 72 17.28 -6.87 3.06
N GLU A 73 18.19 -6.33 3.87
CA GLU A 73 19.60 -6.14 3.51
C GLU A 73 20.50 -7.25 4.03
N THR A 74 20.30 -7.66 5.30
CA THR A 74 21.17 -8.63 5.97
C THR A 74 20.63 -10.04 5.96
N ASP A 75 19.37 -10.24 5.57
CA ASP A 75 18.60 -11.50 5.64
C ASP A 75 18.50 -12.10 7.07
N GLU A 76 18.89 -11.32 8.09
CA GLU A 76 18.76 -11.73 9.49
C GLU A 76 17.27 -11.76 9.91
N CYS A 77 16.93 -12.70 10.79
CA CYS A 77 15.58 -12.77 11.36
C CYS A 77 15.28 -11.53 12.19
N LEU A 78 14.15 -10.87 11.92
CA LEU A 78 13.70 -9.69 12.63
C LEU A 78 13.13 -10.02 14.02
N SER A 79 12.61 -11.22 14.20
CA SER A 79 12.12 -11.69 15.49
C SER A 79 13.29 -12.07 16.41
N ARG A 80 13.29 -11.54 17.63
CA ARG A 80 14.25 -11.93 18.67
C ARG A 80 14.20 -13.42 19.05
N LEU A 81 13.07 -14.06 18.75
CA LEU A 81 12.85 -15.50 19.01
C LEU A 81 13.25 -16.38 17.82
N GLY A 82 13.77 -15.81 16.73
CA GLY A 82 14.10 -16.52 15.50
C GLY A 82 12.87 -17.03 14.72
N ALA A 83 11.67 -16.68 15.13
CA ALA A 83 10.44 -17.12 14.48
C ALA A 83 10.18 -16.34 13.17
N ILE A 84 9.79 -17.05 12.12
CA ILE A 84 9.42 -16.50 10.81
C ILE A 84 7.90 -16.58 10.67
N PRO A 85 7.23 -15.53 10.20
CA PRO A 85 5.79 -15.56 10.01
C PRO A 85 5.35 -16.70 9.09
N ASN A 86 4.31 -17.43 9.47
CA ASN A 86 3.66 -18.43 8.62
C ASN A 86 2.22 -18.04 8.25
N ASN A 87 1.68 -17.02 8.89
CA ASN A 87 0.39 -16.46 8.53
C ASN A 87 0.34 -14.94 8.75
N ILE A 88 -0.60 -14.29 8.06
CA ILE A 88 -0.85 -12.86 8.11
C ILE A 88 -2.32 -12.60 8.42
N VAL A 89 -2.56 -11.71 9.34
CA VAL A 89 -3.90 -11.22 9.67
C VAL A 89 -4.07 -9.83 9.09
N ILE A 90 -5.11 -9.63 8.28
CA ILE A 90 -5.41 -8.38 7.60
C ILE A 90 -6.74 -7.85 8.13
N HIS A 91 -6.79 -6.56 8.43
CA HIS A 91 -7.99 -5.88 8.87
C HIS A 91 -8.56 -5.06 7.69
N PHE A 92 -9.48 -5.66 6.94
CA PHE A 92 -10.17 -4.99 5.83
C PHE A 92 -11.29 -4.11 6.34
N HIS A 93 -11.52 -2.98 5.71
CA HIS A 93 -12.74 -2.19 5.94
C HIS A 93 -13.97 -3.00 5.50
N LYS A 94 -14.97 -3.06 6.35
CA LYS A 94 -16.22 -3.76 6.06
C LYS A 94 -17.04 -2.96 5.04
N GLU A 95 -17.63 -3.65 4.08
CA GLU A 95 -18.48 -3.02 3.08
C GLU A 95 -19.70 -2.37 3.74
N GLY A 96 -20.00 -1.14 3.33
CA GLY A 96 -21.17 -0.38 3.82
C GLY A 96 -21.05 0.17 5.24
N SER A 97 -19.90 -0.02 5.94
CA SER A 97 -19.69 0.48 7.31
C SER A 97 -18.33 1.17 7.44
N ILE A 98 -18.29 2.32 8.11
CA ILE A 98 -17.03 2.97 8.47
C ILE A 98 -16.75 2.75 9.95
N GLY A 99 -15.48 2.46 10.27
CA GLY A 99 -15.07 2.16 11.64
C GLY A 99 -15.33 0.71 12.06
N GLU A 100 -15.73 -0.14 11.12
CA GLU A 100 -15.81 -1.58 11.29
C GLU A 100 -14.85 -2.31 10.36
N TRP A 101 -14.27 -3.40 10.86
CA TRP A 101 -13.26 -4.18 10.13
C TRP A 101 -13.63 -5.64 10.09
N HIS A 102 -13.38 -6.24 8.94
CA HIS A 102 -13.40 -7.68 8.73
C HIS A 102 -11.98 -8.23 8.87
N LYS A 103 -11.78 -9.08 9.88
CA LYS A 103 -10.47 -9.67 10.17
C LYS A 103 -10.31 -10.99 9.42
N VAL A 104 -9.32 -11.06 8.53
CA VAL A 104 -9.01 -12.25 7.73
C VAL A 104 -7.63 -12.77 8.08
N ASN A 105 -7.52 -14.06 8.41
CA ASN A 105 -6.26 -14.76 8.63
C ASN A 105 -5.93 -15.61 7.40
N LEU A 106 -4.74 -15.43 6.83
CA LEU A 106 -4.29 -16.11 5.62
C LEU A 106 -2.94 -16.79 5.86
N PRO A 107 -2.75 -18.03 5.38
CA PRO A 107 -1.43 -18.65 5.36
C PRO A 107 -0.51 -17.91 4.39
N LEU A 108 0.78 -17.84 4.72
CA LEU A 108 1.81 -17.27 3.86
C LEU A 108 2.46 -18.31 2.95
N TYR A 109 2.35 -19.59 3.29
CA TYR A 109 2.97 -20.68 2.55
C TYR A 109 1.94 -21.73 2.16
N ARG A 110 2.18 -22.37 1.03
CA ARG A 110 1.44 -23.53 0.53
C ARG A 110 1.85 -24.78 1.30
N GLU A 111 1.11 -25.87 1.15
CA GLU A 111 1.43 -27.19 1.74
C GLU A 111 2.82 -27.72 1.34
N ASN A 112 3.27 -27.38 0.12
CA ASN A 112 4.61 -27.74 -0.37
C ASN A 112 5.73 -26.79 0.10
N GLY A 113 5.42 -25.80 0.96
CA GLY A 113 6.36 -24.82 1.48
C GLY A 113 6.64 -23.62 0.56
N GLU A 114 6.06 -23.57 -0.64
CA GLU A 114 6.19 -22.42 -1.54
C GLU A 114 5.38 -21.22 -1.02
N PRO A 115 5.86 -19.97 -1.22
CA PRO A 115 5.14 -18.79 -0.80
C PRO A 115 3.87 -18.57 -1.64
N TYR A 116 2.87 -17.95 -1.01
CA TYR A 116 1.70 -17.43 -1.73
C TYR A 116 1.94 -16.07 -2.36
N TRP A 117 2.97 -15.34 -1.91
CA TRP A 117 3.25 -14.01 -2.45
C TRP A 117 4.03 -14.06 -3.76
N ILE A 118 3.90 -12.98 -4.49
CA ILE A 118 4.54 -12.77 -5.79
C ILE A 118 5.56 -11.65 -5.63
N GLU A 119 6.79 -11.90 -6.05
CA GLU A 119 7.91 -10.95 -6.05
C GLU A 119 8.00 -10.21 -7.39
N ASP A 120 8.77 -9.11 -7.41
CA ASP A 120 9.03 -8.36 -8.65
C ASP A 120 9.74 -9.26 -9.68
N PRO A 121 9.20 -9.41 -10.90
CA PRO A 121 9.78 -10.29 -11.92
C PRO A 121 11.18 -9.84 -12.41
N LEU A 122 11.54 -8.56 -12.21
CA LEU A 122 12.86 -8.03 -12.61
C LEU A 122 13.88 -8.13 -11.48
N LEU A 123 13.51 -7.72 -10.27
CA LEU A 123 14.43 -7.58 -9.13
C LEU A 123 14.35 -8.76 -8.15
N GLY A 124 13.28 -9.57 -8.23
CA GLY A 124 13.07 -10.69 -7.33
C GLY A 124 13.14 -10.28 -5.87
N LYS A 125 13.88 -11.06 -5.09
CA LYS A 125 14.09 -10.83 -3.64
C LYS A 125 14.78 -9.51 -3.29
N LYS A 126 15.40 -8.81 -4.25
CA LYS A 126 16.02 -7.50 -4.02
C LYS A 126 14.99 -6.41 -3.81
N ALA A 127 13.81 -6.54 -4.41
CA ALA A 127 12.71 -5.61 -4.16
C ALA A 127 12.00 -5.94 -2.85
N ASP A 128 11.94 -4.98 -1.94
CA ASP A 128 11.20 -5.14 -0.68
C ASP A 128 9.71 -4.84 -0.88
N VAL A 129 9.13 -5.42 -1.92
CA VAL A 129 7.71 -5.29 -2.30
C VAL A 129 7.19 -6.63 -2.78
N ILE A 130 6.01 -7.02 -2.32
CA ILE A 130 5.33 -8.22 -2.76
C ILE A 130 3.84 -7.96 -3.00
N ALA A 131 3.21 -8.83 -3.79
CA ALA A 131 1.77 -8.92 -3.92
C ALA A 131 1.24 -10.25 -3.37
N LEU A 132 0.08 -10.20 -2.74
CA LEU A 132 -0.73 -11.38 -2.40
C LEU A 132 -2.03 -11.33 -3.21
N ASN A 133 -2.26 -12.37 -4.01
CA ASN A 133 -3.54 -12.58 -4.69
C ASN A 133 -4.58 -13.07 -3.69
N LEU A 134 -5.72 -12.41 -3.64
CA LEU A 134 -6.81 -12.70 -2.71
C LEU A 134 -8.09 -13.02 -3.47
N ASN A 135 -8.89 -13.92 -2.89
CA ASN A 135 -10.26 -14.14 -3.31
C ASN A 135 -11.17 -13.18 -2.53
N TRP A 136 -11.93 -12.38 -3.25
CA TRP A 136 -12.72 -11.30 -2.68
C TRP A 136 -14.15 -11.73 -2.37
N GLY A 137 -14.57 -11.52 -1.13
CA GLY A 137 -15.97 -11.55 -0.73
C GLY A 137 -16.69 -10.23 -1.02
N SER A 138 -18.01 -10.21 -0.88
CA SER A 138 -18.84 -9.01 -1.00
C SER A 138 -18.92 -8.17 0.28
N ASP A 139 -18.29 -8.62 1.35
CA ASP A 139 -18.29 -8.05 2.69
C ASP A 139 -17.11 -7.10 2.95
N VAL A 140 -16.19 -7.00 1.97
CA VAL A 140 -14.98 -6.17 2.04
C VAL A 140 -15.07 -4.97 1.12
N ASN A 141 -14.82 -3.78 1.67
CA ASN A 141 -14.70 -2.55 0.89
C ASN A 141 -13.32 -2.50 0.20
N LYS A 142 -13.30 -2.67 -1.11
CA LYS A 142 -12.08 -2.65 -1.92
C LYS A 142 -11.79 -1.24 -2.41
N LEU A 143 -10.74 -0.63 -1.84
CA LEU A 143 -10.26 0.70 -2.19
C LEU A 143 -8.81 0.64 -2.70
N PRO A 144 -8.55 0.11 -3.90
CA PRO A 144 -7.18 0.00 -4.42
C PRO A 144 -6.63 1.35 -4.86
N TYR A 145 -5.28 1.46 -4.88
CA TYR A 145 -4.57 2.43 -5.70
C TYR A 145 -4.50 1.91 -7.14
N TYR A 146 -4.79 2.78 -8.10
CA TYR A 146 -4.77 2.44 -9.52
C TYR A 146 -3.50 2.93 -10.19
N MET A 147 -2.75 2.01 -10.82
CA MET A 147 -1.43 2.33 -11.38
C MET A 147 -1.50 2.97 -12.76
N LYS A 148 -2.50 2.64 -13.58
CA LYS A 148 -2.61 3.04 -15.00
C LYS A 148 -3.75 4.01 -15.30
N THR A 149 -4.38 4.57 -14.27
CA THR A 149 -5.47 5.54 -14.42
C THR A 149 -5.13 6.84 -13.73
N THR A 150 -5.89 7.89 -14.03
CA THR A 150 -5.79 9.19 -13.36
C THR A 150 -6.50 9.24 -12.00
N LEU A 151 -7.06 8.12 -11.52
CA LEU A 151 -7.81 8.09 -10.25
C LEU A 151 -6.92 8.31 -9.03
N ASP A 152 -5.68 7.80 -9.07
CA ASP A 152 -4.69 7.97 -8.00
C ASP A 152 -3.39 8.64 -8.49
N ARG A 153 -3.42 9.18 -9.72
CA ARG A 153 -2.27 9.80 -10.37
C ARG A 153 -2.71 11.06 -11.11
N ASP A 154 -2.65 12.19 -10.43
CA ASP A 154 -3.06 13.49 -10.95
C ASP A 154 -1.97 14.18 -11.80
N ASN A 155 -0.88 13.49 -12.13
CA ASN A 155 0.31 14.01 -12.79
C ASN A 155 0.93 15.19 -12.04
N LEU A 156 0.94 15.13 -10.71
CA LEU A 156 1.58 16.17 -9.91
C LEU A 156 3.08 16.19 -10.20
N TYR A 157 3.65 17.38 -10.36
CA TYR A 157 5.08 17.53 -10.24
C TYR A 157 5.47 17.36 -8.76
N VAL A 158 6.38 16.45 -8.50
CA VAL A 158 6.91 16.18 -7.16
C VAL A 158 8.43 16.18 -7.23
N GLY A 159 9.07 17.13 -6.59
CA GLY A 159 10.52 17.29 -6.53
C GLY A 159 11.02 17.49 -5.10
N PRO A 160 12.33 17.70 -4.90
CA PRO A 160 12.91 17.96 -3.60
C PRO A 160 12.17 19.07 -2.84
N SER A 161 12.00 18.89 -1.53
CA SER A 161 11.26 19.77 -0.63
C SER A 161 9.74 19.79 -0.80
N ASP A 162 9.17 19.08 -1.78
CA ASP A 162 7.72 18.90 -1.85
C ASP A 162 7.24 17.97 -0.73
N THR A 163 6.09 18.30 -0.13
CA THR A 163 5.51 17.47 0.94
C THR A 163 5.04 16.12 0.41
N VAL A 164 5.34 15.06 1.17
CA VAL A 164 4.88 13.71 0.95
C VAL A 164 4.38 13.11 2.26
N SER A 165 3.47 12.17 2.19
CA SER A 165 2.90 11.52 3.38
C SER A 165 3.00 10.01 3.28
N VAL A 166 3.44 9.39 4.37
CA VAL A 166 3.42 7.95 4.63
C VAL A 166 2.17 7.65 5.45
N ILE A 167 1.23 6.90 4.91
CA ILE A 167 -0.07 6.66 5.53
C ILE A 167 -0.11 5.23 6.06
N GLY A 168 0.04 5.04 7.36
CA GLY A 168 0.14 3.69 7.94
C GLY A 168 0.01 3.64 9.45
N PHE A 169 0.57 2.60 10.07
CA PHE A 169 0.34 2.25 11.46
C PHE A 169 1.64 2.24 12.27
N PRO A 170 2.22 3.42 12.60
CA PRO A 170 3.45 3.50 13.37
C PRO A 170 3.29 2.81 14.72
N PHE A 171 4.21 1.92 15.10
CA PHE A 171 4.18 1.10 16.32
C PHE A 171 2.91 0.26 16.50
N GLY A 172 2.16 -0.01 15.41
CA GLY A 172 0.83 -0.62 15.49
C GLY A 172 -0.24 0.32 16.06
N ILE A 173 0.09 1.60 16.22
CA ILE A 173 -0.84 2.63 16.68
C ILE A 173 -1.77 3.00 15.53
N SER A 174 -3.03 3.16 15.88
CA SER A 174 -4.06 3.67 14.97
C SER A 174 -4.83 4.79 15.66
N SER A 175 -5.32 5.73 14.88
CA SER A 175 -6.32 6.68 15.38
C SER A 175 -7.64 5.95 15.42
N SER A 176 -8.39 5.95 16.48
CA SER A 176 -9.70 5.32 16.62
C SER A 176 -9.91 4.04 15.77
N GLY A 177 -10.01 2.87 16.40
CA GLY A 177 -10.13 1.59 15.68
C GLY A 177 -8.86 1.23 14.88
N LYS A 178 -8.98 1.00 13.58
CA LYS A 178 -7.87 0.66 12.66
C LYS A 178 -7.71 1.68 11.53
N PHE A 179 -7.82 2.97 11.84
CA PHE A 179 -7.48 4.03 10.90
C PHE A 179 -5.99 4.38 11.00
N PRO A 180 -5.31 4.60 9.86
CA PRO A 180 -3.89 4.92 9.82
C PRO A 180 -3.58 6.32 10.32
N VAL A 181 -2.32 6.54 10.62
CA VAL A 181 -1.74 7.85 10.92
C VAL A 181 -0.99 8.36 9.67
N TRP A 182 -1.14 9.64 9.37
CA TRP A 182 -0.39 10.32 8.32
C TRP A 182 0.90 10.87 8.92
N ALA A 183 2.04 10.30 8.50
CA ALA A 183 3.35 10.85 8.79
C ALA A 183 3.79 11.68 7.57
N THR A 184 3.77 13.00 7.71
CA THR A 184 4.13 13.91 6.62
C THR A 184 5.57 14.38 6.77
N GLY A 185 6.27 14.42 5.65
CA GLY A 185 7.65 14.86 5.50
C GLY A 185 7.89 15.44 4.11
N PHE A 186 9.12 15.34 3.62
CA PHE A 186 9.53 15.98 2.38
C PHE A 186 10.20 15.00 1.42
N MET A 187 10.01 15.21 0.14
CA MET A 187 10.80 14.55 -0.89
C MET A 187 12.28 14.97 -0.74
N ALA A 188 13.17 14.00 -0.63
CA ALA A 188 14.60 14.25 -0.43
C ALA A 188 15.44 14.08 -1.70
N GLN A 189 14.85 13.58 -2.79
CA GLN A 189 15.55 13.30 -4.05
C GLN A 189 14.70 13.67 -5.27
N GLU A 190 15.37 13.82 -6.42
CA GLU A 190 14.70 13.95 -7.71
C GLU A 190 14.17 12.59 -8.18
N LEU A 191 12.88 12.51 -8.50
CA LEU A 191 12.27 11.28 -9.04
C LEU A 191 12.84 10.93 -10.43
N LEU A 192 13.35 11.91 -11.17
CA LEU A 192 13.97 11.72 -12.48
C LEU A 192 15.23 10.81 -12.42
N LEU A 193 15.86 10.70 -11.25
CA LEU A 193 17.05 9.86 -11.06
C LEU A 193 16.74 8.38 -10.83
N ILE A 194 15.47 8.02 -10.74
CA ILE A 194 15.03 6.63 -10.57
C ILE A 194 15.22 5.87 -11.88
N THR A 195 15.82 4.67 -11.79
CA THR A 195 15.97 3.75 -12.92
C THR A 195 15.16 2.46 -12.70
N LYS A 196 15.06 1.62 -13.72
CA LYS A 196 14.41 0.32 -13.61
C LYS A 196 15.16 -0.63 -12.67
N GLU A 197 16.48 -0.50 -12.62
CA GLU A 197 17.40 -1.30 -11.82
C GLU A 197 17.50 -0.78 -10.39
N ASN A 198 17.29 0.53 -10.18
CA ASN A 198 17.26 1.18 -8.87
C ASN A 198 16.01 2.05 -8.71
N PRO A 199 14.84 1.44 -8.56
CA PRO A 199 13.56 2.15 -8.45
C PRO A 199 13.26 2.58 -7.01
N VAL A 200 14.26 3.15 -6.33
CA VAL A 200 14.17 3.58 -4.94
C VAL A 200 14.47 5.08 -4.85
N PHE A 201 13.70 5.79 -4.06
CA PHE A 201 13.98 7.17 -3.70
C PHE A 201 13.86 7.38 -2.18
N LEU A 202 14.41 8.49 -1.71
CA LEU A 202 14.43 8.85 -0.30
C LEU A 202 13.45 9.99 -0.01
N ILE A 203 12.85 9.89 1.16
CA ILE A 203 12.03 10.95 1.77
C ILE A 203 12.60 11.31 3.14
N ASP A 204 12.54 12.56 3.53
CA ASP A 204 12.81 13.01 4.89
C ASP A 204 11.49 13.00 5.66
N CYS A 205 11.27 11.94 6.42
CA CYS A 205 10.00 11.73 7.12
C CYS A 205 10.23 10.93 8.40
N ARG A 206 9.72 11.42 9.52
CA ARG A 206 9.79 10.74 10.83
C ARG A 206 8.92 9.48 10.89
N ALA A 207 9.05 8.62 9.90
CA ALA A 207 8.39 7.33 9.88
C ALA A 207 8.98 6.39 10.94
N ARG A 208 8.18 5.45 11.44
CA ARG A 208 8.52 4.56 12.55
C ARG A 208 8.20 3.11 12.21
N GLN A 209 8.70 2.18 13.02
CA GLN A 209 8.37 0.76 12.93
C GLN A 209 6.85 0.55 12.85
N GLY A 210 6.39 -0.35 12.01
CA GLY A 210 4.97 -0.59 11.71
C GLY A 210 4.45 0.16 10.49
N GLN A 211 5.16 1.19 10.00
CA GLN A 211 4.83 1.88 8.75
C GLN A 211 5.40 1.18 7.51
N SER A 212 6.23 0.17 7.66
CA SER A 212 6.63 -0.69 6.53
C SER A 212 5.41 -1.24 5.80
N GLY A 213 5.40 -1.07 4.48
CA GLY A 213 4.26 -1.42 3.63
C GLY A 213 3.24 -0.29 3.44
N SER A 214 3.47 0.89 4.02
CA SER A 214 2.59 2.05 3.85
C SER A 214 2.66 2.64 2.45
N PRO A 215 1.52 3.04 1.87
CA PRO A 215 1.53 3.87 0.67
C PRO A 215 2.17 5.23 0.97
N VAL A 216 2.90 5.75 0.00
CA VAL A 216 3.48 7.09 0.00
C VAL A 216 2.81 7.91 -1.07
N VAL A 217 2.28 9.08 -0.68
CA VAL A 217 1.55 9.96 -1.58
C VAL A 217 2.04 11.40 -1.48
N ALA A 218 2.01 12.12 -2.58
CA ALA A 218 2.02 13.58 -2.58
C ALA A 218 0.58 14.06 -2.58
N TYR A 219 0.17 14.76 -1.53
CA TYR A 219 -1.20 15.28 -1.38
C TYR A 219 -1.18 16.80 -1.40
N ARG A 220 -2.07 17.42 -2.16
CA ARG A 220 -2.19 18.86 -2.32
C ARG A 220 -3.64 19.31 -2.15
N SER A 221 -3.84 20.38 -1.39
CA SER A 221 -5.10 21.11 -1.31
C SER A 221 -4.86 22.55 -1.74
N GLY A 222 -5.68 23.09 -2.62
CA GLY A 222 -5.54 24.46 -3.14
C GLY A 222 -4.61 24.53 -4.36
N GLY A 223 -3.37 25.01 -4.20
CA GLY A 223 -2.42 25.17 -5.32
C GLY A 223 -1.47 23.98 -5.46
N PHE A 224 -1.15 23.61 -6.69
CA PHE A 224 -0.17 22.57 -6.99
C PHE A 224 0.50 22.79 -8.34
N ARG A 225 1.64 22.14 -8.54
CA ARG A 225 2.34 22.07 -9.83
C ARG A 225 1.95 20.76 -10.53
N LYS A 226 1.69 20.84 -11.82
CA LYS A 226 1.28 19.70 -12.65
C LYS A 226 2.21 19.56 -13.84
N ILE A 227 2.51 18.32 -14.22
CA ILE A 227 3.21 17.98 -15.47
C ILE A 227 2.17 17.97 -16.60
N ASP A 228 2.39 18.79 -17.62
CA ASP A 228 1.56 18.90 -18.81
C ASP A 228 2.45 18.84 -20.05
N GLY A 229 2.60 17.63 -20.60
CA GLY A 229 3.57 17.33 -21.64
C GLY A 229 5.00 17.57 -21.16
N ASP A 230 5.71 18.52 -21.75
CA ASP A 230 7.08 18.93 -21.43
C ASP A 230 7.16 20.13 -20.47
N LYS A 231 6.02 20.60 -19.95
CA LYS A 231 5.93 21.80 -19.13
C LYS A 231 5.43 21.48 -17.73
N ILE A 232 5.88 22.31 -16.78
CA ILE A 232 5.33 22.33 -15.42
C ILE A 232 4.45 23.58 -15.31
N THR A 233 3.17 23.37 -15.02
CA THR A 233 2.20 24.44 -14.86
C THR A 233 1.71 24.52 -13.41
N SER A 234 1.39 25.72 -12.94
CA SER A 234 0.76 25.93 -11.63
C SER A 234 -0.75 25.98 -11.79
N VAL A 235 -1.45 25.23 -10.95
CA VAL A 235 -2.91 25.08 -10.99
C VAL A 235 -3.48 25.41 -9.62
N LEU A 236 -4.59 26.13 -9.57
CA LEU A 236 -5.43 26.31 -8.39
C LEU A 236 -6.65 25.40 -8.50
N SER A 237 -6.96 24.66 -7.46
CA SER A 237 -8.13 23.76 -7.42
C SER A 237 -8.76 23.79 -6.04
N ALA A 238 -10.09 23.82 -6.01
CA ALA A 238 -10.85 23.66 -4.77
C ALA A 238 -10.87 22.19 -4.28
N ALA A 239 -10.65 21.24 -5.20
CA ALA A 239 -10.57 19.83 -4.87
C ALA A 239 -9.13 19.43 -4.53
N SER A 240 -8.99 18.55 -3.55
CA SER A 240 -7.71 17.91 -3.25
C SER A 240 -7.24 17.05 -4.41
N LYS A 241 -5.92 17.04 -4.61
CA LYS A 241 -5.23 16.28 -5.64
C LYS A 241 -4.11 15.46 -5.02
N TRP A 242 -3.85 14.29 -5.54
CA TRP A 242 -2.76 13.44 -5.04
C TRP A 242 -2.07 12.66 -6.16
N GLU A 243 -0.83 12.30 -5.90
CA GLU A 243 -0.03 11.40 -6.72
C GLU A 243 0.44 10.25 -5.85
N PHE A 244 0.11 9.01 -6.23
CA PHE A 244 0.65 7.84 -5.59
C PHE A 244 2.09 7.62 -6.04
N LEU A 245 3.05 7.67 -5.10
CA LEU A 245 4.47 7.63 -5.41
C LEU A 245 5.08 6.23 -5.26
N GLY A 246 4.58 5.43 -4.32
CA GLY A 246 5.14 4.12 -4.06
C GLY A 246 4.86 3.60 -2.66
N ILE A 247 5.72 2.70 -2.18
CA ILE A 247 5.59 2.00 -0.91
C ILE A 247 6.80 2.27 0.00
N TYR A 248 6.54 2.65 1.24
CA TYR A 248 7.56 2.88 2.26
C TYR A 248 8.13 1.56 2.77
N SER A 249 9.47 1.45 2.84
CA SER A 249 10.17 0.21 3.21
C SER A 249 10.93 0.31 4.54
N GLY A 250 11.05 1.49 5.12
CA GLY A 250 11.81 1.68 6.35
C GLY A 250 12.84 2.80 6.23
N ARG A 251 13.50 3.10 7.34
CA ARG A 251 14.59 4.07 7.38
C ARG A 251 15.88 3.49 6.83
N ILE A 252 16.77 4.34 6.31
CA ILE A 252 18.09 3.88 5.82
C ILE A 252 18.96 3.30 6.95
N ASN A 253 18.82 3.83 8.17
CA ASN A 253 19.41 3.31 9.41
C ASN A 253 18.63 3.84 10.63
N ASN A 254 19.04 3.44 11.83
CA ASN A 254 18.35 3.82 13.07
C ASN A 254 18.56 5.29 13.50
N GLU A 255 19.58 5.95 12.99
CA GLU A 255 20.00 7.31 13.37
C GLU A 255 19.42 8.38 12.43
N SER A 256 18.93 7.97 11.24
CA SER A 256 18.41 8.87 10.21
C SER A 256 16.89 8.86 10.16
N ASP A 257 16.30 10.01 9.89
CA ASP A 257 14.88 10.14 9.54
C ASP A 257 14.65 9.98 8.02
N LEU A 258 15.72 9.74 7.23
CA LEU A 258 15.58 9.40 5.81
C LEU A 258 14.96 8.01 5.64
N GLY A 259 13.87 7.96 4.91
CA GLY A 259 13.13 6.75 4.60
C GLY A 259 13.24 6.33 3.14
N ARG A 260 13.31 5.02 2.90
CA ARG A 260 13.30 4.42 1.56
C ARG A 260 11.89 4.20 1.08
N VAL A 261 11.67 4.55 -0.17
CA VAL A 261 10.41 4.31 -0.87
C VAL A 261 10.69 3.58 -2.17
N TRP A 262 10.06 2.42 -2.36
CA TRP A 262 10.02 1.75 -3.64
C TRP A 262 9.00 2.44 -4.54
N HIS A 263 9.44 2.87 -5.70
CA HIS A 263 8.62 3.63 -6.65
C HIS A 263 7.43 2.81 -7.17
N ALA A 264 6.34 3.46 -7.52
CA ALA A 264 5.11 2.86 -8.02
C ALA A 264 5.32 1.94 -9.24
N SER A 265 6.37 2.15 -10.05
CA SER A 265 6.70 1.28 -11.18
C SER A 265 7.03 -0.17 -10.80
N VAL A 266 7.53 -0.40 -9.57
CA VAL A 266 7.75 -1.76 -9.03
C VAL A 266 6.40 -2.44 -8.81
N ILE A 267 5.46 -1.71 -8.22
CA ILE A 267 4.12 -2.23 -7.93
C ILE A 267 3.41 -2.58 -9.25
N GLU A 268 3.52 -1.74 -10.27
CA GLU A 268 2.95 -2.00 -11.60
C GLU A 268 3.49 -3.31 -12.20
N ARG A 269 4.81 -3.57 -12.11
CA ARG A 269 5.40 -4.83 -12.59
C ARG A 269 4.90 -6.05 -11.82
N ILE A 270 4.82 -5.94 -10.48
CA ILE A 270 4.33 -7.02 -9.63
C ILE A 270 2.85 -7.30 -9.90
N LEU A 271 2.02 -6.27 -10.11
CA LEU A 271 0.60 -6.43 -10.45
C LEU A 271 0.41 -7.17 -11.78
N ASN A 272 1.22 -6.90 -12.80
CA ASN A 272 1.18 -7.64 -14.06
C ASN A 272 1.51 -9.12 -13.85
N ALA A 273 2.46 -9.45 -12.98
CA ALA A 273 2.78 -10.84 -12.62
C ALA A 273 1.67 -11.49 -11.77
N ALA A 274 1.07 -10.72 -10.85
CA ALA A 274 -0.02 -11.18 -10.00
C ALA A 274 -1.29 -11.50 -10.80
N GLU A 275 -1.63 -10.67 -11.77
CA GLU A 275 -2.76 -10.89 -12.66
C GLU A 275 -2.56 -12.18 -13.49
N LYS A 276 -1.36 -12.39 -14.05
CA LYS A 276 -1.02 -13.62 -14.77
C LYS A 276 -1.15 -14.86 -13.87
N ASP A 277 -0.56 -14.85 -12.66
CA ASP A 277 -0.68 -15.95 -11.70
C ASP A 277 -2.15 -16.24 -11.34
N PHE A 278 -2.96 -15.21 -11.15
CA PHE A 278 -4.39 -15.35 -10.88
C PHE A 278 -5.12 -16.02 -12.05
N GLN A 279 -4.88 -15.58 -13.28
CA GLN A 279 -5.49 -16.16 -14.48
C GLN A 279 -5.09 -17.63 -14.68
N ASP A 280 -3.79 -17.95 -14.50
CA ASP A 280 -3.27 -19.33 -14.62
C ASP A 280 -3.93 -20.28 -13.60
N ARG A 281 -4.16 -19.81 -12.37
CA ARG A 281 -4.87 -20.60 -11.34
C ARG A 281 -6.34 -20.81 -11.68
N MET A 282 -7.02 -19.79 -12.18
CA MET A 282 -8.43 -19.90 -12.57
C MET A 282 -8.63 -20.87 -13.74
N THR A 283 -7.68 -20.93 -14.67
CA THR A 283 -7.70 -21.87 -15.78
C THR A 283 -7.52 -23.31 -15.29
N LYS A 284 -6.50 -23.58 -14.46
CA LYS A 284 -6.24 -24.88 -13.87
C LYS A 284 -7.41 -25.40 -13.01
N SER A 285 -8.08 -24.51 -12.28
CA SER A 285 -9.26 -24.89 -11.47
C SER A 285 -10.46 -25.32 -12.35
N LYS A 286 -10.59 -24.76 -13.56
CA LYS A 286 -11.65 -25.15 -14.52
C LYS A 286 -11.36 -26.46 -15.25
N GLU A 287 -10.08 -26.81 -15.43
CA GLU A 287 -9.67 -28.06 -16.08
C GLU A 287 -9.79 -29.27 -15.13
N ASN A 288 -9.81 -29.05 -13.82
CA ASN A 288 -9.90 -30.09 -12.78
C ASN A 288 -11.32 -30.32 -12.24
N ASN A 289 -12.32 -29.55 -12.73
CA ASN A 289 -13.75 -29.69 -12.44
C ASN A 289 -14.51 -30.15 -13.69
#